data_8ee3fbb0609b7bd214b5c92e81ed2f8f
#
_entry.id   8ee3fbb0609b7bd214b5c92e81ed2f8f
#
_cell.length_a   1.000
_cell.length_b   1.000
_cell.length_c   1.000
_cell.angle_alpha   90.00
_cell.angle_beta   90.00
_cell.angle_gamma   90.00
#
_symmetry.space_group_name_H-M   'P 1'
#
loop_
_entity.id
_entity.type
_entity.pdbx_description
1 polymer ?
#
loop_
_entity_poly.entity_id
_entity_poly.type
_entity_poly.pdbx_seq_one_letter_code
_entity_poly.pdbx_strand_id
1 'polypeptide(L)'
;MDFAPSPLARQLRERLLAFMDRYLLPYNAAWHAAVQAGDYPPPFLQDLKALAREEGLWNLCLPTLQRDEPGTRLNNLDYAPLAEAMGRLPWAAEVFNCHAPDTGNIELLHRFATPAQRTAWLAPLLEGRMRSAFAMSEPDVASSDPTNLQTTVRRDGDDVVISGRKWFITGAAHPHCRLLIVLCRNADADGADSHHRHSMVLVPADAPGVQIVRNISVLHQHAPEGHCEILLQGVRVPAGQLLGDWGTGFAMAQARLGPGRVHHCMRTIGQCELALELLLERALERKAFGRHLSDYANIRDWIAESRIEIDQARLLVLQAAWS
;
A
#
# COMPACT_ATOMS: atom_id res chain seq x y z
N MET A 1 -9.70 -23.87 13.89
CA MET A 1 -9.37 -22.96 12.75
C MET A 1 -8.37 -23.70 11.88
N ASP A 2 -8.61 -23.76 10.58
CA ASP A 2 -7.65 -24.28 9.62
C ASP A 2 -7.05 -23.10 8.85
N PHE A 3 -5.75 -22.92 8.97
CA PHE A 3 -5.00 -21.85 8.29
C PHE A 3 -4.22 -22.39 7.08
N ALA A 4 -4.47 -23.63 6.66
CA ALA A 4 -3.79 -24.19 5.50
C ALA A 4 -4.20 -23.44 4.24
N PRO A 5 -3.24 -22.93 3.44
CA PRO A 5 -3.54 -22.28 2.18
C PRO A 5 -4.14 -23.29 1.18
N SER A 6 -5.02 -22.79 0.31
CA SER A 6 -5.62 -23.63 -0.74
C SER A 6 -4.55 -24.21 -1.68
N PRO A 7 -4.86 -25.28 -2.44
CA PRO A 7 -3.95 -25.78 -3.47
C PRO A 7 -3.49 -24.71 -4.47
N LEU A 8 -4.40 -23.83 -4.87
CA LEU A 8 -4.10 -22.70 -5.75
C LEU A 8 -3.09 -21.74 -5.11
N ALA A 9 -3.30 -21.36 -3.85
CA ALA A 9 -2.40 -20.45 -3.14
C ALA A 9 -1.00 -21.06 -2.97
N ARG A 10 -0.89 -22.35 -2.69
CA ARG A 10 0.41 -23.06 -2.66
C ARG A 10 1.13 -23.01 -3.99
N GLN A 11 0.43 -23.35 -5.09
CA GLN A 11 0.99 -23.29 -6.44
C GLN A 11 1.45 -21.87 -6.82
N LEU A 12 0.62 -20.86 -6.53
CA LEU A 12 0.97 -19.46 -6.81
C LEU A 12 2.18 -19.00 -5.98
N ARG A 13 2.26 -19.43 -4.71
CA ARG A 13 3.41 -19.10 -3.86
C ARG A 13 4.71 -19.70 -4.41
N GLU A 14 4.70 -20.95 -4.85
CA GLU A 14 5.88 -21.60 -5.45
C GLU A 14 6.32 -20.84 -6.71
N ARG A 15 5.38 -20.49 -7.59
CA ARG A 15 5.66 -19.71 -8.81
C ARG A 15 6.17 -18.32 -8.48
N LEU A 16 5.58 -17.65 -7.49
CA LEU A 16 6.00 -16.34 -7.02
C LEU A 16 7.44 -16.35 -6.50
N LEU A 17 7.80 -17.32 -5.67
CA LEU A 17 9.16 -17.47 -5.17
C LEU A 17 10.15 -17.73 -6.31
N ALA A 18 9.84 -18.65 -7.22
CA ALA A 18 10.68 -18.92 -8.39
C ALA A 18 10.85 -17.66 -9.29
N PHE A 19 9.78 -16.88 -9.47
CA PHE A 19 9.83 -15.60 -10.16
C PHE A 19 10.73 -14.59 -9.45
N MET A 20 10.59 -14.46 -8.13
CA MET A 20 11.40 -13.54 -7.34
C MET A 20 12.88 -13.92 -7.39
N ASP A 21 13.21 -15.19 -7.24
CA ASP A 21 14.60 -15.68 -7.30
C ASP A 21 15.23 -15.46 -8.69
N ARG A 22 14.46 -15.72 -9.73
CA ARG A 22 14.96 -15.61 -11.11
C ARG A 22 15.07 -14.18 -11.62
N TYR A 23 14.09 -13.33 -11.30
CA TYR A 23 13.92 -12.04 -11.93
C TYR A 23 14.06 -10.84 -10.98
N LEU A 24 13.75 -10.95 -9.69
CA LEU A 24 13.80 -9.81 -8.78
C LEU A 24 15.12 -9.74 -8.00
N LEU A 25 15.56 -10.83 -7.43
CA LEU A 25 16.82 -10.88 -6.67
C LEU A 25 18.03 -10.35 -7.46
N PRO A 26 18.21 -10.70 -8.75
CA PRO A 26 19.34 -10.16 -9.54
C PRO A 26 19.29 -8.63 -9.70
N TYR A 27 18.11 -8.02 -9.69
CA TYR A 27 17.93 -6.58 -9.83
C TYR A 27 17.92 -5.82 -8.48
N ASN A 28 18.00 -6.51 -7.34
CA ASN A 28 17.85 -5.85 -6.05
C ASN A 28 18.90 -4.75 -5.81
N ALA A 29 20.18 -5.03 -6.11
CA ALA A 29 21.24 -4.04 -5.98
C ALA A 29 21.04 -2.85 -6.94
N ALA A 30 20.64 -3.12 -8.18
CA ALA A 30 20.37 -2.09 -9.19
C ALA A 30 19.16 -1.22 -8.80
N TRP A 31 18.11 -1.82 -8.20
CA TRP A 31 16.96 -1.09 -7.68
C TRP A 31 17.38 -0.10 -6.57
N HIS A 32 18.15 -0.56 -5.59
CA HIS A 32 18.63 0.30 -4.52
C HIS A 32 19.54 1.42 -5.03
N ALA A 33 20.42 1.14 -5.99
CA ALA A 33 21.29 2.14 -6.59
C ALA A 33 20.48 3.21 -7.34
N ALA A 34 19.47 2.82 -8.13
CA ALA A 34 18.59 3.76 -8.83
C ALA A 34 17.81 4.66 -7.85
N VAL A 35 17.23 4.06 -6.80
CA VAL A 35 16.50 4.83 -5.77
C VAL A 35 17.42 5.83 -5.06
N GLN A 36 18.65 5.44 -4.71
CA GLN A 36 19.63 6.33 -4.09
C GLN A 36 20.06 7.47 -5.02
N ALA A 37 20.12 7.21 -6.33
CA ALA A 37 20.40 8.23 -7.34
C ALA A 37 19.22 9.17 -7.62
N GLY A 38 18.03 8.84 -7.12
CA GLY A 38 16.78 9.57 -7.44
C GLY A 38 16.14 9.15 -8.76
N ASP A 39 16.61 8.07 -9.38
CA ASP A 39 16.13 7.53 -10.66
C ASP A 39 15.00 6.52 -10.43
N TYR A 40 13.83 7.01 -10.05
CA TYR A 40 12.67 6.16 -9.76
C TYR A 40 11.46 6.56 -10.61
N PRO A 41 10.70 5.61 -11.17
CA PRO A 41 10.94 4.14 -11.17
C PRO A 41 12.07 3.74 -12.14
N PRO A 42 12.90 2.74 -11.78
CA PRO A 42 13.95 2.27 -12.68
C PRO A 42 13.33 1.63 -13.95
N PRO A 43 13.97 1.76 -15.12
CA PRO A 43 13.41 1.30 -16.41
C PRO A 43 12.97 -0.18 -16.41
N PHE A 44 13.78 -1.06 -15.81
CA PHE A 44 13.50 -2.50 -15.76
C PHE A 44 12.23 -2.87 -14.96
N LEU A 45 11.70 -1.96 -14.15
CA LEU A 45 10.51 -2.22 -13.34
C LEU A 45 9.27 -2.49 -14.21
N GLN A 46 9.13 -1.81 -15.34
CA GLN A 46 8.00 -2.01 -16.25
C GLN A 46 8.09 -3.36 -16.96
N ASP A 47 9.29 -3.79 -17.35
CA ASP A 47 9.52 -5.10 -17.98
C ASP A 47 9.19 -6.23 -16.99
N LEU A 48 9.60 -6.09 -15.72
CA LEU A 48 9.26 -7.04 -14.66
C LEU A 48 7.75 -7.11 -14.38
N LYS A 49 7.06 -5.98 -14.43
CA LYS A 49 5.58 -5.93 -14.29
C LYS A 49 4.88 -6.62 -15.46
N ALA A 50 5.37 -6.41 -16.69
CA ALA A 50 4.84 -7.08 -17.87
C ALA A 50 5.00 -8.60 -17.77
N LEU A 51 6.21 -9.06 -17.40
CA LEU A 51 6.51 -10.48 -17.21
C LEU A 51 5.67 -11.11 -16.08
N ALA A 52 5.51 -10.43 -14.93
CA ALA A 52 4.66 -10.90 -13.83
C ALA A 52 3.20 -11.08 -14.28
N ARG A 53 2.70 -10.17 -15.13
CA ARG A 53 1.36 -10.26 -15.71
C ARG A 53 1.23 -11.44 -16.66
N GLU A 54 2.19 -11.65 -17.56
CA GLU A 54 2.23 -12.79 -18.47
C GLU A 54 2.24 -14.13 -17.73
N GLU A 55 2.95 -14.19 -16.61
CA GLU A 55 2.97 -15.35 -15.73
C GLU A 55 1.75 -15.46 -14.82
N GLY A 56 0.73 -14.59 -14.94
CA GLY A 56 -0.47 -14.61 -14.10
C GLY A 56 -0.23 -14.31 -12.62
N LEU A 57 0.88 -13.66 -12.29
CA LEU A 57 1.23 -13.19 -10.95
C LEU A 57 0.87 -11.70 -10.79
N TRP A 58 -0.43 -11.39 -10.95
CA TRP A 58 -0.93 -10.02 -11.01
C TRP A 58 -2.17 -9.83 -10.15
N ASN A 59 -2.28 -8.68 -9.44
CA ASN A 59 -3.44 -8.34 -8.60
C ASN A 59 -3.86 -9.43 -7.61
N LEU A 60 -2.90 -10.14 -7.02
CA LEU A 60 -3.15 -11.31 -6.16
C LEU A 60 -3.79 -10.94 -4.80
N CYS A 61 -3.76 -9.66 -4.44
CA CYS A 61 -4.21 -9.14 -3.14
C CYS A 61 -5.68 -8.73 -3.10
N LEU A 62 -6.46 -8.92 -4.18
CA LEU A 62 -7.78 -8.33 -4.35
C LEU A 62 -8.89 -9.39 -4.31
N PRO A 63 -9.53 -9.64 -3.14
CA PRO A 63 -10.63 -10.61 -3.02
C PRO A 63 -11.90 -10.16 -3.76
N THR A 64 -11.99 -8.89 -4.13
CA THR A 64 -13.15 -8.29 -4.80
C THR A 64 -13.08 -8.33 -6.33
N LEU A 65 -11.99 -8.85 -6.93
CA LEU A 65 -11.84 -8.96 -8.39
C LEU A 65 -13.03 -9.64 -9.05
N GLN A 66 -13.49 -9.05 -10.16
CA GLN A 66 -14.50 -9.63 -11.04
C GLN A 66 -13.84 -10.60 -12.04
N ARG A 67 -14.66 -11.43 -12.73
CA ARG A 67 -14.13 -12.46 -13.64
C ARG A 67 -13.42 -11.90 -14.88
N ASP A 68 -13.81 -10.72 -15.30
CA ASP A 68 -13.30 -10.01 -16.48
C ASP A 68 -12.16 -9.03 -16.15
N GLU A 69 -11.82 -8.90 -14.86
CA GLU A 69 -10.74 -8.03 -14.41
C GLU A 69 -9.40 -8.78 -14.36
N PRO A 70 -8.27 -8.09 -14.64
CA PRO A 70 -6.95 -8.74 -14.67
C PRO A 70 -6.49 -9.12 -13.27
N GLY A 71 -6.11 -10.39 -13.08
CA GLY A 71 -5.55 -10.90 -11.83
C GLY A 71 -6.12 -12.24 -11.41
N THR A 72 -5.70 -12.70 -10.24
CA THR A 72 -6.20 -13.92 -9.63
C THR A 72 -6.89 -13.60 -8.31
N ARG A 73 -8.18 -13.86 -8.24
CA ARG A 73 -8.97 -13.63 -7.03
C ARG A 73 -8.58 -14.63 -5.94
N LEU A 74 -7.96 -14.12 -4.87
CA LEU A 74 -7.66 -14.84 -3.65
C LEU A 74 -8.39 -14.18 -2.47
N ASN A 75 -8.77 -14.97 -1.48
CA ASN A 75 -9.15 -14.42 -0.18
C ASN A 75 -7.90 -13.99 0.61
N ASN A 76 -8.08 -13.28 1.71
CA ASN A 76 -6.96 -12.77 2.51
C ASN A 76 -6.09 -13.89 3.09
N LEU A 77 -6.68 -15.02 3.48
CA LEU A 77 -5.94 -16.16 4.02
C LEU A 77 -5.03 -16.80 2.96
N ASP A 78 -5.54 -16.99 1.75
CA ASP A 78 -4.76 -17.51 0.63
C ASP A 78 -3.68 -16.53 0.15
N TYR A 79 -3.95 -15.22 0.25
CA TYR A 79 -2.97 -14.18 -0.09
C TYR A 79 -1.85 -14.04 0.94
N ALA A 80 -2.09 -14.34 2.23
CA ALA A 80 -1.12 -14.15 3.29
C ALA A 80 0.27 -14.75 3.02
N PRO A 81 0.42 -16.03 2.63
CA PRO A 81 1.72 -16.62 2.34
C PRO A 81 2.41 -16.03 1.10
N LEU A 82 1.65 -15.47 0.16
CA LEU A 82 2.21 -14.77 -1.01
C LEU A 82 2.73 -13.39 -0.60
N ALA A 83 1.97 -12.66 0.21
CA ALA A 83 2.39 -11.36 0.74
C ALA A 83 3.63 -11.49 1.63
N GLU A 84 3.71 -12.54 2.45
CA GLU A 84 4.90 -12.87 3.23
C GLU A 84 6.12 -13.09 2.33
N ALA A 85 5.98 -13.86 1.25
CA ALA A 85 7.04 -14.06 0.27
C ALA A 85 7.51 -12.73 -0.36
N MET A 86 6.56 -11.89 -0.81
CA MET A 86 6.86 -10.55 -1.35
C MET A 86 7.57 -9.65 -0.34
N GLY A 87 7.25 -9.79 0.95
CA GLY A 87 7.84 -8.99 2.03
C GLY A 87 9.36 -9.10 2.13
N ARG A 88 9.96 -10.20 1.64
CA ARG A 88 11.42 -10.40 1.63
C ARG A 88 12.18 -9.35 0.80
N LEU A 89 11.54 -8.76 -0.22
CA LEU A 89 12.06 -7.63 -1.00
C LEU A 89 11.10 -6.45 -0.89
N PRO A 90 11.50 -5.29 -0.34
CA PRO A 90 10.59 -4.18 -0.06
C PRO A 90 9.80 -3.68 -1.28
N TRP A 91 10.37 -3.81 -2.47
CA TRP A 91 9.78 -3.37 -3.73
C TRP A 91 9.04 -4.47 -4.53
N ALA A 92 9.13 -5.75 -4.10
CA ALA A 92 8.55 -6.86 -4.86
C ALA A 92 7.03 -6.71 -5.06
N ALA A 93 6.29 -6.26 -4.04
CA ALA A 93 4.85 -6.11 -4.13
C ALA A 93 4.41 -5.17 -5.27
N GLU A 94 5.25 -4.21 -5.66
CA GLU A 94 4.96 -3.31 -6.77
C GLU A 94 4.99 -4.03 -8.13
N VAL A 95 5.89 -4.99 -8.31
CA VAL A 95 6.00 -5.79 -9.54
C VAL A 95 4.71 -6.57 -9.83
N PHE A 96 4.03 -7.01 -8.77
CA PHE A 96 2.80 -7.81 -8.86
C PHE A 96 1.50 -7.00 -8.73
N ASN A 97 1.59 -5.66 -8.78
CA ASN A 97 0.48 -4.74 -8.52
C ASN A 97 -0.23 -4.99 -7.17
N CYS A 98 0.54 -5.40 -6.17
CA CYS A 98 0.09 -5.68 -4.81
C CYS A 98 0.60 -4.64 -3.80
N HIS A 99 0.97 -3.46 -4.28
CA HIS A 99 1.63 -2.41 -3.50
C HIS A 99 0.61 -1.40 -2.93
N ALA A 100 0.86 -0.96 -1.71
CA ALA A 100 0.13 0.18 -1.13
C ALA A 100 0.70 1.50 -1.72
N PRO A 101 -0.14 2.55 -1.86
CA PRO A 101 -1.54 2.65 -1.42
C PRO A 101 -2.57 2.10 -2.40
N ASP A 102 -2.16 1.69 -3.61
CA ASP A 102 -3.08 1.33 -4.70
C ASP A 102 -4.01 0.18 -4.36
N THR A 103 -3.53 -0.86 -3.67
CA THR A 103 -4.38 -2.00 -3.28
C THR A 103 -5.61 -1.56 -2.49
N GLY A 104 -5.43 -0.72 -1.47
CA GLY A 104 -6.56 -0.19 -0.69
C GLY A 104 -7.43 0.79 -1.48
N ASN A 105 -6.85 1.56 -2.40
CA ASN A 105 -7.59 2.48 -3.27
C ASN A 105 -8.42 1.71 -4.31
N ILE A 106 -7.90 0.61 -4.85
CA ILE A 106 -8.61 -0.29 -5.75
C ILE A 106 -9.82 -0.90 -5.02
N GLU A 107 -9.64 -1.45 -3.82
CA GLU A 107 -10.76 -2.00 -3.04
C GLU A 107 -11.83 -0.95 -2.73
N LEU A 108 -11.41 0.27 -2.42
CA LEU A 108 -12.32 1.39 -2.18
C LEU A 108 -13.15 1.71 -3.43
N LEU A 109 -12.50 1.82 -4.58
CA LEU A 109 -13.17 2.07 -5.86
C LEU A 109 -14.08 0.91 -6.27
N HIS A 110 -13.69 -0.34 -6.03
CA HIS A 110 -14.54 -1.50 -6.26
C HIS A 110 -15.86 -1.42 -5.50
N ARG A 111 -15.82 -0.94 -4.26
CA ARG A 111 -17.01 -0.90 -3.39
C ARG A 111 -17.91 0.28 -3.65
N PHE A 112 -17.35 1.45 -3.96
CA PHE A 112 -18.08 2.71 -3.88
C PHE A 112 -18.11 3.52 -5.18
N ALA A 113 -17.29 3.17 -6.19
CA ALA A 113 -17.22 3.94 -7.43
C ALA A 113 -18.40 3.66 -8.36
N THR A 114 -18.89 4.72 -8.99
CA THR A 114 -19.87 4.65 -10.09
C THR A 114 -19.25 3.98 -11.32
N PRO A 115 -20.04 3.49 -12.30
CA PRO A 115 -19.51 2.93 -13.54
C PRO A 115 -18.55 3.87 -14.28
N ALA A 116 -18.85 5.17 -14.33
CA ALA A 116 -17.98 6.17 -14.95
C ALA A 116 -16.64 6.31 -14.21
N GLN A 117 -16.67 6.37 -12.87
CA GLN A 117 -15.46 6.41 -12.05
C GLN A 117 -14.64 5.12 -12.15
N ARG A 118 -15.28 3.94 -12.24
CA ARG A 118 -14.60 2.66 -12.47
C ARG A 118 -13.84 2.67 -13.79
N THR A 119 -14.47 3.14 -14.86
CA THR A 119 -13.81 3.25 -16.17
C THR A 119 -12.64 4.23 -16.13
N ALA A 120 -12.81 5.37 -15.49
CA ALA A 120 -11.80 6.42 -15.46
C ALA A 120 -10.60 6.10 -14.54
N TRP A 121 -10.85 5.45 -13.41
CA TRP A 121 -9.86 5.30 -12.34
C TRP A 121 -9.53 3.86 -11.97
N LEU A 122 -10.54 2.99 -11.78
CA LEU A 122 -10.32 1.63 -11.33
C LEU A 122 -9.64 0.77 -12.41
N ALA A 123 -10.13 0.80 -13.64
CA ALA A 123 -9.57 -0.02 -14.72
C ALA A 123 -8.08 0.30 -14.98
N PRO A 124 -7.64 1.57 -15.09
CA PRO A 124 -6.22 1.88 -15.24
C PRO A 124 -5.36 1.45 -14.04
N LEU A 125 -5.89 1.48 -12.81
CA LEU A 125 -5.18 0.98 -11.61
C LEU A 125 -5.01 -0.53 -11.65
N LEU A 126 -6.07 -1.28 -11.99
CA LEU A 126 -6.02 -2.74 -12.14
C LEU A 126 -5.04 -3.18 -13.23
N GLU A 127 -4.94 -2.40 -14.31
CA GLU A 127 -3.99 -2.62 -15.39
C GLU A 127 -2.56 -2.14 -15.05
N GLY A 128 -2.35 -1.45 -13.92
CA GLY A 128 -1.05 -0.91 -13.53
C GLY A 128 -0.55 0.22 -14.44
N ARG A 129 -1.43 0.84 -15.22
CA ARG A 129 -1.10 1.97 -16.12
C ARG A 129 -0.95 3.30 -15.37
N MET A 130 -1.47 3.39 -14.17
CA MET A 130 -1.33 4.54 -13.29
C MET A 130 -1.16 4.12 -11.84
N ARG A 131 -0.76 5.08 -11.01
CA ARG A 131 -0.69 4.97 -9.55
C ARG A 131 -1.65 5.97 -8.92
N SER A 132 -1.95 5.76 -7.66
CA SER A 132 -2.83 6.63 -6.89
C SER A 132 -2.27 6.92 -5.49
N ALA A 133 -2.82 7.93 -4.83
CA ALA A 133 -2.49 8.23 -3.44
C ALA A 133 -3.77 8.46 -2.62
N PHE A 134 -3.69 8.17 -1.32
CA PHE A 134 -4.78 8.39 -0.37
C PHE A 134 -4.44 9.55 0.55
N ALA A 135 -5.10 10.70 0.31
CA ALA A 135 -4.82 11.94 0.99
C ALA A 135 -5.76 12.15 2.19
N MET A 136 -5.35 11.62 3.36
CA MET A 136 -6.14 11.70 4.60
C MET A 136 -5.46 12.56 5.65
N SER A 137 -4.23 12.24 6.05
CA SER A 137 -3.53 12.87 7.17
C SER A 137 -3.23 14.34 6.94
N GLU A 138 -3.24 15.15 8.02
CA GLU A 138 -3.00 16.60 8.00
C GLU A 138 -1.95 16.99 9.04
N PRO A 139 -1.13 18.03 8.79
CA PRO A 139 -0.07 18.44 9.70
C PRO A 139 -0.57 19.08 10.99
N ASP A 140 -1.71 19.75 10.95
CA ASP A 140 -2.17 20.62 12.02
C ASP A 140 -3.16 19.94 12.99
N VAL A 141 -3.47 18.65 12.75
CA VAL A 141 -4.39 17.86 13.60
C VAL A 141 -3.85 16.45 13.84
N ALA A 142 -4.30 15.83 14.94
CA ALA A 142 -4.02 14.42 15.23
C ALA A 142 -4.85 13.51 14.31
N SER A 143 -4.32 13.23 13.13
CA SER A 143 -5.03 12.55 12.03
C SER A 143 -5.31 11.06 12.28
N SER A 144 -4.82 10.49 13.38
CA SER A 144 -5.27 9.19 13.89
C SER A 144 -6.75 9.20 14.29
N ASP A 145 -7.27 10.38 14.65
CA ASP A 145 -8.69 10.68 14.78
C ASP A 145 -9.15 11.47 13.54
N PRO A 146 -9.70 10.83 12.49
CA PRO A 146 -10.10 11.51 11.27
C PRO A 146 -11.29 12.46 11.45
N THR A 147 -11.95 12.47 12.61
CA THR A 147 -13.02 13.43 12.90
C THR A 147 -12.51 14.87 13.05
N ASN A 148 -11.19 15.04 13.23
CA ASN A 148 -10.53 16.34 13.42
C ASN A 148 -10.06 17.00 12.12
N LEU A 149 -10.26 16.37 10.97
CA LEU A 149 -9.76 16.88 9.68
C LEU A 149 -10.29 18.29 9.39
N GLN A 150 -9.41 19.14 8.88
CA GLN A 150 -9.65 20.55 8.57
C GLN A 150 -9.74 20.83 7.07
N THR A 151 -9.16 19.98 6.20
CA THR A 151 -9.33 20.11 4.75
C THR A 151 -10.81 20.07 4.42
N THR A 152 -11.32 21.12 3.78
CA THR A 152 -12.74 21.27 3.50
C THR A 152 -13.09 20.93 2.07
N VAL A 153 -14.32 20.46 1.87
CA VAL A 153 -15.00 20.39 0.57
C VAL A 153 -16.33 21.10 0.66
N ARG A 154 -16.65 21.94 -0.34
CA ARG A 154 -17.96 22.60 -0.49
C ARG A 154 -18.53 22.33 -1.87
N ARG A 155 -19.84 22.29 -1.96
CA ARG A 155 -20.55 22.26 -3.24
C ARG A 155 -20.54 23.66 -3.88
N ASP A 156 -20.42 23.71 -5.20
CA ASP A 156 -20.39 24.97 -5.95
C ASP A 156 -20.96 24.75 -7.37
N GLY A 157 -22.29 24.79 -7.47
CA GLY A 157 -23.01 24.42 -8.69
C GLY A 157 -22.83 22.93 -9.01
N ASP A 158 -22.39 22.64 -10.23
CA ASP A 158 -22.12 21.29 -10.70
C ASP A 158 -20.73 20.76 -10.29
N ASP A 159 -19.99 21.53 -9.50
CA ASP A 159 -18.65 21.19 -9.02
C ASP A 159 -18.60 21.05 -7.49
N VAL A 160 -17.47 20.51 -7.04
CA VAL A 160 -17.02 20.62 -5.63
C VAL A 160 -15.67 21.32 -5.60
N VAL A 161 -15.45 22.10 -4.53
CA VAL A 161 -14.22 22.88 -4.34
C VAL A 161 -13.56 22.45 -3.05
N ILE A 162 -12.26 22.12 -3.11
CA ILE A 162 -11.46 21.55 -2.02
C ILE A 162 -10.37 22.53 -1.63
N SER A 163 -10.19 22.76 -0.33
CA SER A 163 -9.09 23.56 0.22
C SER A 163 -8.57 22.96 1.51
N GLY A 164 -7.24 22.92 1.65
CA GLY A 164 -6.57 22.41 2.84
C GLY A 164 -5.17 21.90 2.57
N ARG A 165 -4.61 21.20 3.56
CA ARG A 165 -3.23 20.74 3.54
C ARG A 165 -3.17 19.29 4.02
N LYS A 166 -2.51 18.45 3.25
CA LYS A 166 -2.32 17.02 3.56
C LYS A 166 -0.83 16.72 3.68
N TRP A 167 -0.46 15.74 4.52
CA TRP A 167 0.93 15.34 4.67
C TRP A 167 1.08 13.82 4.84
N PHE A 168 2.33 13.35 4.70
CA PHE A 168 2.63 11.92 4.67
C PHE A 168 1.81 11.14 3.65
N ILE A 169 1.53 11.78 2.51
CA ILE A 169 0.74 11.17 1.44
C ILE A 169 1.63 10.33 0.56
N THR A 170 1.65 9.03 0.86
CA THR A 170 2.46 8.04 0.14
C THR A 170 2.01 7.88 -1.30
N GLY A 171 2.97 7.86 -2.22
CA GLY A 171 2.73 7.65 -3.64
C GLY A 171 2.39 8.90 -4.43
N ALA A 172 2.19 10.06 -3.79
CA ALA A 172 1.77 11.27 -4.49
C ALA A 172 2.85 11.88 -5.39
N ALA A 173 4.15 11.65 -5.10
CA ALA A 173 5.25 12.08 -5.96
C ALA A 173 5.64 11.06 -7.03
N HIS A 174 4.99 9.90 -7.06
CA HIS A 174 5.28 8.91 -8.09
C HIS A 174 4.97 9.49 -9.49
N PRO A 175 5.87 9.38 -10.48
CA PRO A 175 5.67 9.99 -11.82
C PRO A 175 4.39 9.51 -12.54
N HIS A 176 3.89 8.33 -12.19
CA HIS A 176 2.63 7.79 -12.72
C HIS A 176 1.43 8.02 -11.80
N CYS A 177 1.56 8.76 -10.71
CA CYS A 177 0.40 9.12 -9.89
C CYS A 177 -0.54 10.04 -10.69
N ARG A 178 -1.80 9.62 -10.84
CA ARG A 178 -2.82 10.36 -11.58
C ARG A 178 -4.05 10.66 -10.74
N LEU A 179 -4.20 9.99 -9.60
CA LEU A 179 -5.37 10.09 -8.74
C LEU A 179 -4.97 10.33 -7.29
N LEU A 180 -5.53 11.37 -6.68
CA LEU A 180 -5.57 11.57 -5.24
C LEU A 180 -6.98 11.28 -4.75
N ILE A 181 -7.15 10.34 -3.82
CA ILE A 181 -8.41 10.14 -3.11
C ILE A 181 -8.34 10.97 -1.84
N VAL A 182 -9.08 12.08 -1.81
CA VAL A 182 -8.97 13.08 -0.75
C VAL A 182 -10.13 12.95 0.23
N LEU A 183 -9.83 12.70 1.51
CA LEU A 183 -10.82 12.75 2.58
C LEU A 183 -10.92 14.18 3.10
N CYS A 184 -12.13 14.75 3.04
CA CYS A 184 -12.41 16.14 3.38
C CYS A 184 -13.54 16.25 4.41
N ARG A 185 -13.54 17.30 5.21
CA ARG A 185 -14.68 17.75 5.99
C ARG A 185 -15.62 18.55 5.10
N ASN A 186 -16.91 18.28 5.16
CA ASN A 186 -17.93 19.05 4.46
C ASN A 186 -18.04 20.45 5.07
N ALA A 187 -18.03 21.50 4.27
CA ALA A 187 -18.08 22.89 4.76
C ALA A 187 -19.43 23.24 5.41
N ASP A 188 -20.49 22.52 5.05
CA ASP A 188 -21.85 22.67 5.56
C ASP A 188 -22.20 21.72 6.73
N ALA A 189 -21.20 21.05 7.31
CA ALA A 189 -21.42 19.99 8.30
C ALA A 189 -21.50 20.48 9.76
N ASP A 190 -21.66 21.77 9.99
CA ASP A 190 -21.82 22.31 11.34
C ASP A 190 -23.09 21.77 11.98
N GLY A 191 -22.93 21.05 13.13
CA GLY A 191 -24.02 20.37 13.80
C GLY A 191 -24.30 18.92 13.37
N ALA A 192 -23.65 18.44 12.30
CA ALA A 192 -23.74 17.03 11.93
C ALA A 192 -22.96 16.12 12.90
N ASP A 193 -23.39 14.86 12.98
CA ASP A 193 -22.64 13.81 13.67
C ASP A 193 -21.21 13.72 13.14
N SER A 194 -20.22 13.52 14.03
CA SER A 194 -18.80 13.50 13.70
C SER A 194 -18.43 12.50 12.61
N HIS A 195 -19.16 11.40 12.47
CA HIS A 195 -18.94 10.36 11.47
C HIS A 195 -19.63 10.63 10.12
N HIS A 196 -20.55 11.60 10.07
CA HIS A 196 -21.31 11.95 8.85
C HIS A 196 -20.90 13.30 8.23
N ARG A 197 -19.81 13.92 8.72
CA ARG A 197 -19.37 15.24 8.23
C ARG A 197 -18.20 15.20 7.24
N HIS A 198 -17.84 14.02 6.73
CA HIS A 198 -16.73 13.85 5.81
C HIS A 198 -17.18 13.24 4.50
N SER A 199 -16.55 13.69 3.42
CA SER A 199 -16.74 13.14 2.07
C SER A 199 -15.39 12.78 1.45
N MET A 200 -15.40 11.87 0.49
CA MET A 200 -14.23 11.53 -0.32
C MET A 200 -14.39 12.07 -1.72
N VAL A 201 -13.33 12.66 -2.24
CA VAL A 201 -13.31 13.23 -3.60
C VAL A 201 -12.16 12.63 -4.39
N LEU A 202 -12.44 12.21 -5.61
CA LEU A 202 -11.47 11.72 -6.58
C LEU A 202 -10.88 12.93 -7.31
N VAL A 203 -9.64 13.28 -7.02
CA VAL A 203 -8.97 14.47 -7.54
C VAL A 203 -7.87 14.05 -8.50
N PRO A 204 -7.89 14.51 -9.78
CA PRO A 204 -6.74 14.34 -10.67
C PRO A 204 -5.49 14.95 -10.02
N ALA A 205 -4.36 14.24 -10.06
CA ALA A 205 -3.14 14.70 -9.38
C ALA A 205 -2.57 15.99 -9.99
N ASP A 206 -2.93 16.28 -11.24
CA ASP A 206 -2.55 17.48 -12.01
C ASP A 206 -3.65 18.55 -12.04
N ALA A 207 -4.71 18.41 -11.24
CA ALA A 207 -5.78 19.39 -11.18
C ALA A 207 -5.25 20.78 -10.74
N PRO A 208 -5.72 21.88 -11.36
CA PRO A 208 -5.36 23.23 -10.93
C PRO A 208 -5.61 23.42 -9.43
N GLY A 209 -4.60 23.95 -8.72
CA GLY A 209 -4.65 24.16 -7.27
C GLY A 209 -4.09 22.97 -6.45
N VAL A 210 -3.72 21.86 -7.05
CA VAL A 210 -2.95 20.78 -6.40
C VAL A 210 -1.47 21.11 -6.48
N GLN A 211 -0.79 21.17 -5.34
CA GLN A 211 0.64 21.41 -5.27
C GLN A 211 1.31 20.41 -4.33
N ILE A 212 2.30 19.68 -4.83
CA ILE A 212 3.22 18.91 -3.98
C ILE A 212 4.23 19.90 -3.41
N VAL A 213 4.20 20.12 -2.08
CA VAL A 213 5.05 21.09 -1.40
C VAL A 213 6.46 20.52 -1.20
N ARG A 214 6.53 19.28 -0.74
CA ARG A 214 7.79 18.56 -0.52
C ARG A 214 7.56 17.06 -0.36
N ASN A 215 8.61 16.29 -0.54
CA ASN A 215 8.71 14.91 -0.08
C ASN A 215 9.32 14.90 1.33
N ILE A 216 8.63 14.29 2.29
CA ILE A 216 9.03 14.23 3.69
C ILE A 216 9.95 13.03 3.89
N SER A 217 11.13 13.24 4.50
CA SER A 217 12.00 12.14 4.90
C SER A 217 11.52 11.48 6.19
N VAL A 218 11.66 10.17 6.25
CA VAL A 218 11.43 9.36 7.46
C VAL A 218 12.74 8.68 7.82
N LEU A 219 13.26 8.91 9.04
CA LEU A 219 14.56 8.40 9.48
C LEU A 219 15.70 8.73 8.50
N HIS A 220 15.69 9.95 7.95
CA HIS A 220 16.63 10.43 6.92
C HIS A 220 16.56 9.67 5.58
N GLN A 221 15.54 8.86 5.36
CA GLN A 221 15.28 8.19 4.10
C GLN A 221 14.09 8.84 3.40
N HIS A 222 14.18 8.97 2.08
CA HIS A 222 13.07 9.36 1.22
C HIS A 222 12.48 8.09 0.58
N ALA A 223 11.18 7.86 0.75
CA ALA A 223 10.51 6.83 -0.04
C ALA A 223 10.56 7.23 -1.53
N PRO A 224 10.87 6.29 -2.43
CA PRO A 224 11.02 6.61 -3.85
C PRO A 224 9.73 7.17 -4.47
N GLU A 225 8.57 6.66 -4.05
CA GLU A 225 7.24 7.14 -4.45
C GLU A 225 6.80 8.40 -3.69
N GLY A 226 7.55 8.84 -2.69
CA GLY A 226 7.31 9.99 -1.83
C GLY A 226 6.36 9.74 -0.68
N HIS A 227 6.61 10.47 0.43
CA HIS A 227 5.65 10.73 1.50
C HIS A 227 5.39 12.23 1.50
N CYS A 228 4.43 12.67 0.66
CA CYS A 228 4.33 14.07 0.28
C CYS A 228 3.52 14.90 1.27
N GLU A 229 3.91 16.14 1.34
CA GLU A 229 3.05 17.22 1.80
C GLU A 229 2.39 17.87 0.57
N ILE A 230 1.05 17.98 0.61
CA ILE A 230 0.23 18.48 -0.49
C ILE A 230 -0.60 19.67 -0.01
N LEU A 231 -0.56 20.73 -0.78
CA LEU A 231 -1.45 21.88 -0.61
C LEU A 231 -2.57 21.82 -1.68
N LEU A 232 -3.81 22.00 -1.23
CA LEU A 232 -5.01 22.05 -2.06
C LEU A 232 -5.59 23.47 -1.95
N GLN A 233 -5.51 24.27 -3.02
CA GLN A 233 -5.92 25.67 -3.02
C GLN A 233 -7.09 25.89 -3.98
N GLY A 234 -8.31 25.76 -3.46
CA GLY A 234 -9.51 25.93 -4.26
C GLY A 234 -9.61 24.95 -5.43
N VAL A 235 -9.15 23.71 -5.22
CA VAL A 235 -9.17 22.66 -6.25
C VAL A 235 -10.60 22.37 -6.64
N ARG A 236 -10.94 22.64 -7.90
CA ARG A 236 -12.29 22.47 -8.46
C ARG A 236 -12.35 21.22 -9.32
N VAL A 237 -13.30 20.35 -9.01
CA VAL A 237 -13.58 19.16 -9.80
C VAL A 237 -15.10 18.97 -9.93
N PRO A 238 -15.58 18.32 -11.01
CA PRO A 238 -17.00 18.04 -11.18
C PRO A 238 -17.59 17.26 -9.98
N ALA A 239 -18.82 17.54 -9.59
CA ALA A 239 -19.50 16.83 -8.49
C ALA A 239 -19.58 15.32 -8.71
N GLY A 240 -19.53 14.86 -9.97
CA GLY A 240 -19.40 13.45 -10.33
C GLY A 240 -18.09 12.78 -9.88
N GLN A 241 -17.10 13.52 -9.36
CA GLN A 241 -15.91 13.01 -8.73
C GLN A 241 -16.07 12.74 -7.22
N LEU A 242 -17.23 13.04 -6.64
CA LEU A 242 -17.56 12.58 -5.30
C LEU A 242 -17.61 11.03 -5.29
N LEU A 243 -16.86 10.41 -4.41
CA LEU A 243 -16.91 8.96 -4.23
C LEU A 243 -17.99 8.62 -3.19
N GLY A 244 -18.93 7.76 -3.54
CA GLY A 244 -20.09 7.46 -2.70
C GLY A 244 -20.97 8.68 -2.47
N ASP A 245 -21.69 8.72 -1.34
CA ASP A 245 -22.60 9.80 -0.98
C ASP A 245 -21.91 10.88 -0.12
N TRP A 246 -22.48 12.09 -0.15
CA TRP A 246 -22.07 13.19 0.72
C TRP A 246 -22.22 12.80 2.19
N GLY A 247 -21.15 12.95 2.97
CA GLY A 247 -21.13 12.61 4.39
C GLY A 247 -20.73 11.16 4.71
N THR A 248 -20.45 10.29 3.71
CA THR A 248 -20.09 8.88 3.95
C THR A 248 -18.58 8.62 4.00
N GLY A 249 -17.76 9.67 3.88
CA GLY A 249 -16.31 9.56 3.76
C GLY A 249 -15.63 8.85 4.93
N PHE A 250 -16.10 9.05 6.16
CA PHE A 250 -15.55 8.38 7.35
C PHE A 250 -15.71 6.85 7.27
N ALA A 251 -16.92 6.38 6.98
CA ALA A 251 -17.20 4.94 6.87
C ALA A 251 -16.37 4.30 5.75
N MET A 252 -16.23 4.98 4.61
CA MET A 252 -15.40 4.53 3.49
C MET A 252 -13.92 4.47 3.86
N ALA A 253 -13.41 5.45 4.64
CA ALA A 253 -12.04 5.43 5.13
C ALA A 253 -11.77 4.20 6.02
N GLN A 254 -12.69 3.86 6.92
CA GLN A 254 -12.56 2.68 7.77
C GLN A 254 -12.60 1.38 6.95
N ALA A 255 -13.48 1.29 5.96
CA ALA A 255 -13.57 0.13 5.06
C ALA A 255 -12.27 -0.12 4.28
N ARG A 256 -11.56 0.96 3.87
CA ARG A 256 -10.27 0.89 3.17
C ARG A 256 -9.12 0.46 4.09
N LEU A 257 -9.09 0.98 5.31
CA LEU A 257 -7.95 0.80 6.21
C LEU A 257 -7.85 -0.61 6.80
N GLY A 258 -8.96 -1.33 6.94
CA GLY A 258 -9.00 -2.69 7.51
C GLY A 258 -8.07 -3.66 6.77
N PRO A 259 -8.36 -4.02 5.52
CA PRO A 259 -7.56 -4.96 4.74
C PRO A 259 -6.11 -4.52 4.56
N GLY A 260 -5.88 -3.22 4.34
CA GLY A 260 -4.55 -2.66 4.17
C GLY A 260 -3.62 -2.91 5.37
N ARG A 261 -4.14 -2.84 6.60
CA ARG A 261 -3.36 -3.14 7.82
C ARG A 261 -2.91 -4.60 7.85
N VAL A 262 -3.81 -5.52 7.52
CA VAL A 262 -3.51 -6.97 7.48
C VAL A 262 -2.45 -7.27 6.42
N HIS A 263 -2.56 -6.70 5.22
CA HIS A 263 -1.58 -6.86 4.15
C HIS A 263 -0.18 -6.33 4.54
N HIS A 264 -0.09 -5.22 5.30
CA HIS A 264 1.18 -4.75 5.85
C HIS A 264 1.79 -5.75 6.84
N CYS A 265 0.98 -6.28 7.77
CA CYS A 265 1.42 -7.29 8.72
C CYS A 265 1.96 -8.54 8.00
N MET A 266 1.25 -9.04 6.96
CA MET A 266 1.69 -10.18 6.17
C MET A 266 3.10 -9.95 5.58
N ARG A 267 3.33 -8.80 4.93
CA ARG A 267 4.64 -8.48 4.35
C ARG A 267 5.73 -8.31 5.40
N THR A 268 5.39 -7.76 6.56
CA THR A 268 6.34 -7.59 7.67
C THR A 268 6.86 -8.92 8.19
N ILE A 269 6.03 -9.97 8.23
CA ILE A 269 6.50 -11.34 8.58
C ILE A 269 7.62 -11.78 7.62
N GLY A 270 7.47 -11.54 6.31
CA GLY A 270 8.51 -11.88 5.34
C GLY A 270 9.82 -11.11 5.54
N GLN A 271 9.75 -9.84 5.95
CA GLN A 271 10.94 -9.06 6.32
C GLN A 271 11.63 -9.62 7.56
N CYS A 272 10.85 -10.01 8.58
CA CYS A 272 11.38 -10.62 9.79
C CYS A 272 12.05 -11.97 9.50
N GLU A 273 11.46 -12.80 8.62
CA GLU A 273 12.07 -14.07 8.19
C GLU A 273 13.43 -13.83 7.52
N LEU A 274 13.51 -12.91 6.57
CA LEU A 274 14.78 -12.59 5.94
C LEU A 274 15.81 -12.05 6.93
N ALA A 275 15.38 -11.18 7.86
CA ALA A 275 16.28 -10.65 8.88
C ALA A 275 16.84 -11.75 9.79
N LEU A 276 16.00 -12.74 10.17
CA LEU A 276 16.43 -13.87 10.97
C LEU A 276 17.38 -14.80 10.19
N GLU A 277 17.12 -15.07 8.91
CA GLU A 277 18.03 -15.83 8.05
C GLU A 277 19.40 -15.16 7.96
N LEU A 278 19.46 -13.87 7.69
CA LEU A 278 20.71 -13.09 7.64
C LEU A 278 21.44 -13.07 8.99
N LEU A 279 20.70 -13.01 10.10
CA LEU A 279 21.28 -13.15 11.44
C LEU A 279 21.93 -14.52 11.65
N LEU A 280 21.24 -15.60 11.24
CA LEU A 280 21.76 -16.97 11.33
C LEU A 280 23.04 -17.15 10.51
N GLU A 281 23.03 -16.73 9.22
CA GLU A 281 24.21 -16.78 8.35
C GLU A 281 25.37 -16.00 8.97
N ARG A 282 25.11 -14.77 9.40
CA ARG A 282 26.14 -13.94 10.01
C ARG A 282 26.68 -14.53 11.31
N ALA A 283 25.84 -15.13 12.15
CA ALA A 283 26.25 -15.76 13.40
C ALA A 283 27.16 -16.97 13.18
N LEU A 284 26.94 -17.71 12.10
CA LEU A 284 27.76 -18.88 11.72
C LEU A 284 29.10 -18.48 11.10
N GLU A 285 29.16 -17.36 10.35
CA GLU A 285 30.37 -16.91 9.64
C GLU A 285 31.31 -16.08 10.54
N ARG A 286 30.75 -15.12 11.29
CA ARG A 286 31.53 -14.11 12.01
C ARG A 286 32.15 -14.68 13.28
N LYS A 287 33.46 -14.47 13.43
CA LYS A 287 34.20 -14.75 14.66
C LYS A 287 34.49 -13.48 15.45
N ALA A 288 34.36 -13.55 16.76
CA ALA A 288 34.80 -12.54 17.72
C ALA A 288 35.40 -13.26 18.93
N PHE A 289 36.51 -12.74 19.47
CA PHE A 289 37.23 -13.33 20.62
C PHE A 289 37.51 -14.84 20.44
N GLY A 290 37.91 -15.23 19.23
CA GLY A 290 38.38 -16.60 18.91
C GLY A 290 37.28 -17.63 18.62
N ARG A 291 36.00 -17.30 18.69
CA ARG A 291 34.89 -18.23 18.44
C ARG A 291 33.79 -17.58 17.55
N HIS A 292 32.92 -18.39 16.96
CA HIS A 292 31.80 -17.90 16.16
C HIS A 292 30.78 -17.15 17.03
N LEU A 293 30.05 -16.19 16.44
CA LEU A 293 28.98 -15.51 17.17
C LEU A 293 27.91 -16.50 17.64
N SER A 294 27.63 -17.56 16.87
CA SER A 294 26.71 -18.64 17.23
C SER A 294 27.11 -19.43 18.48
N ASP A 295 28.38 -19.32 18.93
CA ASP A 295 28.84 -19.98 20.17
C ASP A 295 28.50 -19.19 21.44
N TYR A 296 28.01 -17.95 21.30
CA TYR A 296 27.60 -17.10 22.42
C TYR A 296 26.14 -17.35 22.78
N ALA A 297 25.87 -17.57 24.08
CA ALA A 297 24.54 -17.91 24.58
C ALA A 297 23.50 -16.84 24.24
N ASN A 298 23.83 -15.56 24.45
CA ASN A 298 22.93 -14.46 24.15
C ASN A 298 22.55 -14.36 22.65
N ILE A 299 23.46 -14.72 21.74
CA ILE A 299 23.13 -14.76 20.30
C ILE A 299 22.13 -15.88 20.01
N ARG A 300 22.31 -17.06 20.62
CA ARG A 300 21.37 -18.17 20.48
C ARG A 300 20.01 -17.86 21.10
N ASP A 301 20.00 -17.18 22.25
CA ASP A 301 18.77 -16.74 22.90
C ASP A 301 18.00 -15.77 21.99
N TRP A 302 18.66 -14.75 21.41
CA TRP A 302 18.02 -13.81 20.46
C TRP A 302 17.47 -14.52 19.23
N ILE A 303 18.16 -15.51 18.68
CA ILE A 303 17.68 -16.30 17.54
C ILE A 303 16.42 -17.08 17.93
N ALA A 304 16.43 -17.74 19.11
CA ALA A 304 15.29 -18.51 19.58
C ALA A 304 14.07 -17.62 19.88
N GLU A 305 14.28 -16.48 20.56
CA GLU A 305 13.23 -15.50 20.85
C GLU A 305 12.65 -14.95 19.56
N SER A 306 13.48 -14.51 18.60
CA SER A 306 13.04 -14.02 17.31
C SER A 306 12.18 -15.04 16.55
N ARG A 307 12.57 -16.32 16.55
CA ARG A 307 11.78 -17.39 15.94
C ARG A 307 10.42 -17.53 16.58
N ILE A 308 10.37 -17.54 17.92
CA ILE A 308 9.11 -17.64 18.69
C ILE A 308 8.19 -16.44 18.37
N GLU A 309 8.73 -15.23 18.40
CA GLU A 309 7.95 -14.00 18.12
C GLU A 309 7.41 -13.96 16.70
N ILE A 310 8.21 -14.35 15.69
CA ILE A 310 7.78 -14.40 14.29
C ILE A 310 6.63 -15.42 14.12
N ASP A 311 6.74 -16.61 14.73
CA ASP A 311 5.71 -17.64 14.61
C ASP A 311 4.41 -17.23 15.30
N GLN A 312 4.49 -16.59 16.47
CA GLN A 312 3.32 -16.04 17.17
C GLN A 312 2.65 -14.94 16.35
N ALA A 313 3.45 -13.99 15.81
CA ALA A 313 2.94 -12.90 14.98
C ALA A 313 2.27 -13.45 13.70
N ARG A 314 2.88 -14.45 13.04
CA ARG A 314 2.30 -15.10 11.86
C ARG A 314 0.94 -15.72 12.16
N LEU A 315 0.80 -16.44 13.27
CA LEU A 315 -0.46 -17.06 13.67
C LEU A 315 -1.56 -16.00 13.90
N LEU A 316 -1.23 -14.88 14.54
CA LEU A 316 -2.17 -13.76 14.72
C LEU A 316 -2.56 -13.11 13.39
N VAL A 317 -1.62 -12.95 12.47
CA VAL A 317 -1.88 -12.43 11.12
C VAL A 317 -2.80 -13.36 10.34
N LEU A 318 -2.56 -14.67 10.39
CA LEU A 318 -3.41 -15.67 9.73
C LEU A 318 -4.82 -15.69 10.34
N GLN A 319 -4.94 -15.54 11.65
CA GLN A 319 -6.24 -15.41 12.33
C GLN A 319 -7.00 -14.17 11.84
N ALA A 320 -6.31 -13.03 11.74
CA ALA A 320 -6.92 -11.78 11.24
C ALA A 320 -7.29 -11.88 9.75
N ALA A 321 -6.54 -12.64 8.96
CA ALA A 321 -6.84 -12.89 7.54
C ALA A 321 -8.02 -13.84 7.34
N TRP A 322 -8.25 -14.75 8.29
CA TRP A 322 -9.33 -15.73 8.28
C TRP A 322 -10.69 -15.11 8.73
N SER A 323 -10.65 -14.09 9.59
CA SER A 323 -11.84 -13.38 10.12
C SER A 323 -12.50 -12.49 9.07
#